data_f12a0e978401a88c953d619f5afb7e9e
#
_entry.id   f12a0e978401a88c953d619f5afb7e9e
#
_cell.length_a   1.000
_cell.length_b   1.000
_cell.length_c   1.000
_cell.angle_alpha   90.00
_cell.angle_beta   90.00
_cell.angle_gamma   90.00
#
_symmetry.space_group_name_H-M   'P 1'
#
loop_
_entity.id
_entity.type
_entity.pdbx_description
1 polymer ?
#
loop_
_entity_poly.entity_id
_entity_poly.type
_entity_poly.pdbx_seq_one_letter_code
_entity_poly.pdbx_strand_id
1 'polypeptide(L)'
;MGQSDYNMKISWVNALFLTLTPIVGFAGAAALWNHYGAPGLFEGVIFISMYFACGLSITGGYHRLFSHRAYEAHWLAVLFYTIFGAGAFQNSVIEWCSDHRNHHKVVDTDGDPYNAKRGFWYSHIIWVMTVDESLPNDFSNVKDLQSNKIIAWQHRNIFKIGVASGWLLPMAVGYLVGGIPYALSGFIWGGVLRTVAVHHGTFCVNSIAHIFGTQPYDDTNTSRDSWWVAFLTFGEGYHNFHHIFQADYRNGIKWYHFDPTKWLIQIFSMLRLATKLKKTPQHSIDIAILDMKIKKNTRILENNSVDSISYVEKMKSTRDDLRSAMFSLHKATNEMKQGSSSNSDELSAKIIQLKQNIVDGETEIYAIFKDISNAKPNSA
;
A
#
# COMPACT_ATOMS: atom_id res chain seq x y z
N MET A 1 -9.91 -24.33 18.13
CA MET A 1 -8.92 -23.78 17.18
C MET A 1 -7.61 -24.48 17.49
N GLY A 2 -7.20 -25.44 16.64
CA GLY A 2 -5.93 -26.15 16.83
C GLY A 2 -4.77 -25.17 16.66
N GLN A 3 -3.82 -25.18 17.61
CA GLN A 3 -2.52 -24.56 17.38
C GLN A 3 -1.92 -25.28 16.16
N SER A 4 -1.78 -24.56 15.05
CA SER A 4 -0.93 -25.02 13.95
C SER A 4 0.50 -25.05 14.52
N ASP A 5 1.13 -26.21 14.51
CA ASP A 5 2.55 -26.38 14.89
C ASP A 5 3.40 -25.67 13.81
N TYR A 6 3.59 -24.36 13.97
CA TYR A 6 4.50 -23.61 13.12
C TYR A 6 5.93 -24.03 13.35
N ASN A 7 6.60 -24.55 12.34
CA ASN A 7 8.03 -24.86 12.40
C ASN A 7 8.87 -23.59 12.16
N MET A 8 8.76 -22.64 13.10
CA MET A 8 9.42 -21.34 13.03
C MET A 8 10.87 -21.45 13.48
N LYS A 9 11.80 -21.11 12.57
CA LYS A 9 13.23 -21.00 12.90
C LYS A 9 13.68 -19.54 12.86
N ILE A 10 14.63 -19.18 13.70
CA ILE A 10 15.22 -17.84 13.72
C ILE A 10 16.13 -17.66 12.49
N SER A 11 15.86 -16.63 11.71
CA SER A 11 16.78 -16.13 10.70
C SER A 11 17.82 -15.23 11.37
N TRP A 12 18.95 -15.83 11.79
CA TRP A 12 19.99 -15.11 12.53
C TRP A 12 20.53 -13.90 11.78
N VAL A 13 20.64 -13.96 10.45
CA VAL A 13 21.08 -12.83 9.62
C VAL A 13 20.12 -11.66 9.79
N ASN A 14 18.82 -11.89 9.62
CA ASN A 14 17.80 -10.84 9.75
C ASN A 14 17.67 -10.36 11.21
N ALA A 15 17.66 -11.28 12.17
CA ALA A 15 17.56 -10.94 13.59
C ALA A 15 18.73 -10.06 14.05
N LEU A 16 19.96 -10.42 13.70
CA LEU A 16 21.13 -9.61 14.02
C LEU A 16 21.13 -8.27 13.28
N PHE A 17 20.77 -8.26 11.99
CA PHE A 17 20.70 -7.04 11.21
C PHE A 17 19.70 -6.05 11.83
N LEU A 18 18.47 -6.48 12.09
CA LEU A 18 17.40 -5.65 12.64
C LEU A 18 17.66 -5.20 14.09
N THR A 19 18.46 -5.96 14.86
CA THR A 19 18.82 -5.60 16.23
C THR A 19 20.04 -4.68 16.27
N LEU A 20 21.09 -4.98 15.49
CA LEU A 20 22.33 -4.23 15.54
C LEU A 20 22.26 -2.90 14.79
N THR A 21 21.50 -2.82 13.69
CA THR A 21 21.41 -1.58 12.91
C THR A 21 20.90 -0.39 13.73
N PRO A 22 19.80 -0.46 14.51
CA PRO A 22 19.40 0.64 15.38
C PRO A 22 20.43 0.95 16.47
N ILE A 23 21.07 -0.06 17.07
CA ILE A 23 22.11 0.16 18.10
C ILE A 23 23.27 0.95 17.50
N VAL A 24 23.80 0.53 16.35
CA VAL A 24 24.88 1.24 15.65
C VAL A 24 24.45 2.63 15.21
N GLY A 25 23.22 2.77 14.72
CA GLY A 25 22.67 4.06 14.29
C GLY A 25 22.58 5.08 15.41
N PHE A 26 21.94 4.71 16.53
CA PHE A 26 21.78 5.64 17.66
C PHE A 26 23.10 5.89 18.40
N ALA A 27 23.93 4.86 18.62
CA ALA A 27 25.22 5.03 19.24
C ALA A 27 26.16 5.90 18.37
N GLY A 28 26.16 5.68 17.03
CA GLY A 28 26.92 6.47 16.07
C GLY A 28 26.43 7.93 16.05
N ALA A 29 25.12 8.19 16.04
CA ALA A 29 24.57 9.54 16.09
C ALA A 29 24.97 10.26 17.40
N ALA A 30 24.88 9.57 18.54
CA ALA A 30 25.32 10.12 19.82
C ALA A 30 26.83 10.44 19.86
N ALA A 31 27.67 9.55 19.30
CA ALA A 31 29.10 9.78 19.20
C ALA A 31 29.43 10.99 18.32
N LEU A 32 28.77 11.09 17.16
CA LEU A 32 28.93 12.26 16.25
C LEU A 32 28.49 13.56 16.92
N TRP A 33 27.36 13.53 17.63
CA TRP A 33 26.88 14.70 18.37
C TRP A 33 27.88 15.14 19.43
N ASN A 34 28.39 14.21 20.23
CA ASN A 34 29.37 14.55 21.27
C ASN A 34 30.70 15.09 20.71
N HIS A 35 31.09 14.64 19.50
CA HIS A 35 32.38 15.01 18.94
C HIS A 35 32.33 16.22 17.99
N TYR A 36 31.25 16.36 17.20
CA TYR A 36 31.10 17.38 16.14
C TYR A 36 29.96 18.37 16.40
N GLY A 37 29.16 18.18 17.48
CA GLY A 37 28.01 19.01 17.79
C GLY A 37 26.68 18.42 17.27
N ALA A 38 25.57 19.12 17.55
CA ALA A 38 24.22 18.68 17.18
C ALA A 38 24.07 18.51 15.67
N PRO A 39 23.24 17.54 15.19
CA PRO A 39 22.96 17.36 13.78
C PRO A 39 22.38 18.66 13.18
N GLY A 40 22.85 19.02 12.00
CA GLY A 40 22.47 20.22 11.28
C GLY A 40 21.66 19.96 10.02
N LEU A 41 21.68 20.92 9.12
CA LEU A 41 20.94 20.86 7.85
C LEU A 41 21.36 19.66 6.97
N PHE A 42 22.65 19.36 6.92
CA PHE A 42 23.15 18.26 6.09
C PHE A 42 22.56 16.91 6.53
N GLU A 43 22.58 16.62 7.82
CA GLU A 43 22.04 15.37 8.39
C GLU A 43 20.55 15.24 8.07
N GLY A 44 19.77 16.30 8.24
CA GLY A 44 18.36 16.34 7.90
C GLY A 44 18.11 16.11 6.41
N VAL A 45 18.84 16.81 5.53
CA VAL A 45 18.67 16.69 4.07
C VAL A 45 19.07 15.30 3.58
N ILE A 46 20.22 14.77 4.00
CA ILE A 46 20.67 13.44 3.53
C ILE A 46 19.76 12.33 4.04
N PHE A 47 19.27 12.42 5.29
CA PHE A 47 18.32 11.48 5.85
C PHE A 47 17.01 11.48 5.04
N ILE A 48 16.39 12.65 4.85
CA ILE A 48 15.11 12.79 4.15
C ILE A 48 15.23 12.36 2.69
N SER A 49 16.29 12.79 2.00
CA SER A 49 16.54 12.43 0.59
C SER A 49 16.65 10.92 0.40
N MET A 50 17.44 10.26 1.24
CA MET A 50 17.63 8.81 1.20
C MET A 50 16.40 8.05 1.69
N TYR A 51 15.65 8.61 2.67
CA TYR A 51 14.38 8.05 3.14
C TYR A 51 13.34 7.99 2.02
N PHE A 52 13.20 9.08 1.28
CA PHE A 52 12.30 9.13 0.12
C PHE A 52 12.79 8.28 -1.05
N ALA A 53 14.08 8.32 -1.40
CA ALA A 53 14.61 7.53 -2.50
C ALA A 53 14.40 6.02 -2.28
N CYS A 54 14.71 5.52 -1.09
CA CYS A 54 14.54 4.10 -0.75
C CYS A 54 13.08 3.74 -0.51
N GLY A 55 12.34 4.54 0.27
CA GLY A 55 10.93 4.27 0.58
C GLY A 55 10.04 4.28 -0.65
N LEU A 56 10.17 5.29 -1.53
CA LEU A 56 9.43 5.35 -2.79
C LEU A 56 9.84 4.25 -3.77
N SER A 57 11.06 3.71 -3.66
CA SER A 57 11.47 2.56 -4.46
C SER A 57 10.81 1.26 -3.98
N ILE A 58 10.55 1.12 -2.68
CA ILE A 58 9.74 0.02 -2.17
C ILE A 58 8.28 0.22 -2.59
N THR A 59 7.67 1.36 -2.31
CA THR A 59 6.23 1.56 -2.53
C THR A 59 5.85 1.72 -4.00
N GLY A 60 6.61 2.51 -4.77
CA GLY A 60 6.39 2.71 -6.21
C GLY A 60 6.91 1.57 -7.07
N GLY A 61 8.10 1.06 -6.75
CA GLY A 61 8.77 -0.01 -7.49
C GLY A 61 8.32 -1.41 -7.07
N TYR A 62 8.80 -1.89 -5.91
CA TYR A 62 8.56 -3.27 -5.48
C TYR A 62 7.06 -3.56 -5.35
N HIS A 63 6.33 -2.66 -4.70
CA HIS A 63 4.93 -2.82 -4.42
C HIS A 63 4.04 -2.59 -5.66
N ARG A 64 3.90 -1.34 -6.12
CA ARG A 64 2.90 -1.00 -7.15
C ARG A 64 3.31 -1.44 -8.56
N LEU A 65 4.60 -1.34 -8.92
CA LEU A 65 5.06 -1.74 -10.27
C LEU A 65 5.24 -3.25 -10.39
N PHE A 66 6.09 -3.84 -9.53
CA PHE A 66 6.53 -5.22 -9.72
C PHE A 66 5.55 -6.25 -9.12
N SER A 67 4.96 -5.98 -7.94
CA SER A 67 3.99 -6.90 -7.35
C SER A 67 2.62 -6.81 -8.05
N HIS A 68 2.06 -5.60 -8.13
CA HIS A 68 0.68 -5.38 -8.58
C HIS A 68 0.55 -5.00 -10.06
N ARG A 69 1.65 -4.72 -10.75
CA ARG A 69 1.64 -4.35 -12.17
C ARG A 69 0.65 -3.20 -12.43
N ALA A 70 0.61 -2.22 -11.51
CA ALA A 70 -0.32 -1.10 -11.54
C ALA A 70 -0.04 -0.11 -12.67
N TYR A 71 1.14 -0.17 -13.25
CA TYR A 71 1.58 0.60 -14.42
C TYR A 71 2.75 -0.09 -15.11
N GLU A 72 3.14 0.39 -16.30
CA GLU A 72 4.37 -0.02 -16.99
C GLU A 72 5.43 1.07 -16.84
N ALA A 73 6.71 0.67 -16.74
CA ALA A 73 7.81 1.60 -16.53
C ALA A 73 8.94 1.44 -17.55
N HIS A 74 9.53 2.58 -17.93
CA HIS A 74 10.76 2.62 -18.73
C HIS A 74 11.93 2.01 -17.94
N TRP A 75 12.92 1.45 -18.61
CA TRP A 75 14.06 0.78 -17.95
C TRP A 75 14.83 1.67 -16.96
N LEU A 76 14.88 2.99 -17.18
CA LEU A 76 15.51 3.94 -16.24
C LEU A 76 14.76 4.00 -14.89
N ALA A 77 13.42 3.98 -14.91
CA ALA A 77 12.62 3.93 -13.69
C ALA A 77 12.76 2.56 -13.00
N VAL A 78 12.80 1.46 -13.78
CA VAL A 78 13.09 0.12 -13.26
C VAL A 78 14.46 0.10 -12.58
N LEU A 79 15.48 0.68 -13.21
CA LEU A 79 16.85 0.76 -12.65
C LEU A 79 16.88 1.59 -11.36
N PHE A 80 16.22 2.75 -11.33
CA PHE A 80 16.08 3.57 -10.13
C PHE A 80 15.48 2.77 -8.98
N TYR A 81 14.35 2.12 -9.20
CA TYR A 81 13.67 1.33 -8.18
C TYR A 81 14.49 0.12 -7.71
N THR A 82 15.22 -0.54 -8.61
CA THR A 82 16.04 -1.70 -8.24
C THR A 82 17.28 -1.30 -7.43
N ILE A 83 17.89 -0.15 -7.73
CA ILE A 83 19.07 0.36 -7.00
C ILE A 83 18.67 0.87 -5.61
N PHE A 84 17.71 1.80 -5.52
CA PHE A 84 17.34 2.39 -4.23
C PHE A 84 16.46 1.46 -3.38
N GLY A 85 15.70 0.57 -4.01
CA GLY A 85 14.99 -0.50 -3.30
C GLY A 85 15.94 -1.50 -2.66
N ALA A 86 17.06 -1.84 -3.30
CA ALA A 86 18.13 -2.63 -2.67
C ALA A 86 18.73 -1.88 -1.46
N GLY A 87 18.92 -0.56 -1.58
CA GLY A 87 19.36 0.31 -0.48
C GLY A 87 18.40 0.38 0.71
N ALA A 88 17.16 -0.09 0.58
CA ALA A 88 16.23 -0.25 1.69
C ALA A 88 16.53 -1.47 2.55
N PHE A 89 17.35 -2.43 2.10
CA PHE A 89 17.70 -3.68 2.79
C PHE A 89 16.46 -4.52 3.17
N GLN A 90 15.49 -4.63 2.25
CA GLN A 90 14.27 -5.42 2.39
C GLN A 90 14.22 -6.60 1.40
N ASN A 91 15.33 -7.30 1.22
CA ASN A 91 15.51 -8.35 0.22
C ASN A 91 15.51 -7.85 -1.23
N SER A 92 15.62 -8.79 -2.18
CA SER A 92 15.55 -8.48 -3.61
C SER A 92 14.11 -8.26 -4.07
N VAL A 93 13.94 -7.66 -5.26
CA VAL A 93 12.61 -7.55 -5.91
C VAL A 93 11.92 -8.90 -6.00
N ILE A 94 12.65 -9.97 -6.34
CA ILE A 94 12.08 -11.32 -6.52
C ILE A 94 11.53 -11.86 -5.20
N GLU A 95 12.31 -11.81 -4.12
CA GLU A 95 11.91 -12.29 -2.79
C GLU A 95 10.75 -11.45 -2.24
N TRP A 96 10.92 -10.13 -2.21
CA TRP A 96 9.91 -9.20 -1.70
C TRP A 96 8.56 -9.33 -2.41
N CYS A 97 8.58 -9.38 -3.75
CA CYS A 97 7.35 -9.51 -4.53
C CYS A 97 6.72 -10.90 -4.41
N SER A 98 7.52 -11.94 -4.21
CA SER A 98 7.00 -13.28 -3.94
C SER A 98 6.18 -13.32 -2.67
N ASP A 99 6.75 -12.82 -1.56
CA ASP A 99 6.07 -12.76 -0.27
C ASP A 99 4.81 -11.88 -0.35
N HIS A 100 4.89 -10.74 -1.00
CA HIS A 100 3.77 -9.80 -1.11
C HIS A 100 2.62 -10.34 -1.97
N ARG A 101 2.91 -11.03 -3.07
CA ARG A 101 1.89 -11.72 -3.87
C ARG A 101 1.25 -12.88 -3.11
N ASN A 102 2.00 -13.58 -2.27
CA ASN A 102 1.47 -14.61 -1.39
C ASN A 102 0.56 -13.99 -0.32
N HIS A 103 0.98 -12.89 0.31
CA HIS A 103 0.14 -12.15 1.26
C HIS A 103 -1.24 -11.80 0.65
N HIS A 104 -1.27 -11.15 -0.51
CA HIS A 104 -2.53 -10.79 -1.17
C HIS A 104 -3.39 -12.01 -1.56
N LYS A 105 -2.78 -13.14 -1.84
CA LYS A 105 -3.49 -14.37 -2.21
C LYS A 105 -4.19 -15.03 -1.01
N VAL A 106 -3.56 -14.98 0.16
CA VAL A 106 -4.00 -15.73 1.35
C VAL A 106 -4.00 -14.86 2.62
N VAL A 107 -4.31 -13.57 2.47
CA VAL A 107 -4.29 -12.59 3.58
C VAL A 107 -5.04 -13.10 4.80
N ASP A 108 -4.46 -12.87 6.00
CA ASP A 108 -5.03 -13.25 7.29
C ASP A 108 -5.21 -14.77 7.53
N THR A 109 -4.55 -15.60 6.74
CA THR A 109 -4.51 -17.06 6.93
C THR A 109 -3.13 -17.54 7.37
N ASP A 110 -2.98 -18.82 7.67
CA ASP A 110 -1.68 -19.40 8.06
C ASP A 110 -0.64 -19.38 6.94
N GLY A 111 -1.08 -19.27 5.68
CA GLY A 111 -0.19 -19.11 4.52
C GLY A 111 0.29 -17.68 4.28
N ASP A 112 -0.20 -16.71 5.04
CA ASP A 112 0.21 -15.30 4.94
C ASP A 112 1.54 -15.08 5.69
N PRO A 113 2.63 -14.66 5.00
CA PRO A 113 3.94 -14.50 5.63
C PRO A 113 3.94 -13.58 6.86
N TYR A 114 3.13 -12.53 6.84
CA TYR A 114 3.06 -11.54 7.92
C TYR A 114 1.63 -11.34 8.48
N ASN A 115 0.91 -12.45 8.61
CA ASN A 115 -0.47 -12.52 9.09
C ASN A 115 -0.72 -11.66 10.34
N ALA A 116 -1.50 -10.59 10.21
CA ALA A 116 -1.79 -9.66 11.30
C ALA A 116 -2.65 -10.30 12.43
N LYS A 117 -3.39 -11.38 12.15
CA LYS A 117 -4.13 -12.13 13.17
C LYS A 117 -3.22 -12.86 14.17
N ARG A 118 -1.93 -13.04 13.86
CA ARG A 118 -0.92 -13.57 14.80
C ARG A 118 -0.44 -12.51 15.81
N GLY A 119 -0.94 -11.29 15.70
CA GLY A 119 -0.68 -10.20 16.63
C GLY A 119 0.29 -9.14 16.09
N PHE A 120 0.29 -7.99 16.78
CA PHE A 120 1.07 -6.81 16.38
C PHE A 120 2.57 -7.11 16.18
N TRP A 121 3.22 -7.68 17.17
CA TRP A 121 4.67 -7.91 17.12
C TRP A 121 5.07 -8.90 16.03
N TYR A 122 4.22 -9.91 15.79
CA TYR A 122 4.45 -10.84 14.70
C TYR A 122 4.44 -10.12 13.36
N SER A 123 3.34 -9.45 13.02
CA SER A 123 3.19 -8.77 11.74
C SER A 123 4.10 -7.55 11.59
N HIS A 124 4.54 -6.92 12.70
CA HIS A 124 5.45 -5.79 12.64
C HIS A 124 6.89 -6.21 12.34
N ILE A 125 7.46 -7.14 13.07
CA ILE A 125 8.90 -7.42 12.99
C ILE A 125 9.28 -8.90 13.12
N ILE A 126 8.55 -9.72 13.91
CA ILE A 126 8.98 -11.10 14.21
C ILE A 126 8.98 -11.95 12.93
N TRP A 127 8.02 -11.74 12.02
CA TRP A 127 7.96 -12.47 10.76
C TRP A 127 9.22 -12.34 9.89
N VAL A 128 9.91 -11.18 9.93
CA VAL A 128 11.18 -10.98 9.21
C VAL A 128 12.35 -11.66 9.91
N MET A 129 12.29 -11.76 11.25
CA MET A 129 13.32 -12.40 12.08
C MET A 129 13.22 -13.92 12.09
N THR A 130 12.13 -14.47 11.55
CA THR A 130 11.86 -15.92 11.56
C THR A 130 11.56 -16.41 10.15
N VAL A 131 11.76 -17.70 9.91
CA VAL A 131 11.42 -18.40 8.68
C VAL A 131 10.50 -19.54 9.02
N ASP A 132 9.37 -19.63 8.33
CA ASP A 132 8.49 -20.79 8.38
C ASP A 132 8.88 -21.75 7.25
N GLU A 133 9.54 -22.85 7.61
CA GLU A 133 10.01 -23.85 6.63
C GLU A 133 8.86 -24.62 5.96
N SER A 134 7.62 -24.48 6.44
CA SER A 134 6.44 -25.09 5.81
C SER A 134 5.95 -24.33 4.59
N LEU A 135 6.35 -23.04 4.45
CA LEU A 135 5.95 -22.22 3.31
C LEU A 135 6.88 -22.42 2.12
N PRO A 136 6.34 -22.60 0.90
CA PRO A 136 7.16 -22.76 -0.29
C PRO A 136 7.93 -21.49 -0.63
N ASN A 137 9.23 -21.62 -0.87
CA ASN A 137 10.10 -20.50 -1.29
C ASN A 137 10.70 -20.83 -2.67
N ASP A 138 9.84 -21.09 -3.67
CA ASP A 138 10.23 -21.50 -5.01
C ASP A 138 10.17 -20.38 -6.07
N PHE A 139 9.70 -19.19 -5.67
CA PHE A 139 9.49 -18.01 -6.53
C PHE A 139 8.65 -18.29 -7.78
N SER A 140 7.82 -19.34 -7.77
CA SER A 140 6.98 -19.73 -8.91
C SER A 140 5.94 -18.66 -9.27
N ASN A 141 5.54 -17.83 -8.30
CA ASN A 141 4.58 -16.74 -8.43
C ASN A 141 5.16 -15.44 -9.04
N VAL A 142 6.49 -15.37 -9.30
CA VAL A 142 7.20 -14.19 -9.82
C VAL A 142 8.06 -14.48 -11.06
N LYS A 143 7.71 -15.48 -11.86
CA LYS A 143 8.43 -15.85 -13.09
C LYS A 143 8.58 -14.70 -14.08
N ASP A 144 7.59 -13.81 -14.14
CA ASP A 144 7.63 -12.59 -14.94
C ASP A 144 8.77 -11.65 -14.52
N LEU A 145 9.08 -11.56 -13.21
CA LEU A 145 10.15 -10.74 -12.68
C LEU A 145 11.52 -11.40 -12.90
N GLN A 146 11.60 -12.73 -12.78
CA GLN A 146 12.82 -13.49 -13.04
C GLN A 146 13.32 -13.35 -14.49
N SER A 147 12.41 -13.16 -15.45
CA SER A 147 12.75 -12.95 -16.85
C SER A 147 13.31 -11.56 -17.16
N ASN A 148 13.12 -10.58 -16.28
CA ASN A 148 13.64 -9.23 -16.45
C ASN A 148 15.13 -9.16 -16.06
N LYS A 149 15.99 -8.80 -17.04
CA LYS A 149 17.45 -8.79 -16.86
C LYS A 149 17.94 -7.87 -15.73
N ILE A 150 17.32 -6.70 -15.54
CA ILE A 150 17.67 -5.74 -14.48
C ILE A 150 17.31 -6.32 -13.11
N ILE A 151 16.12 -6.89 -12.97
CA ILE A 151 15.64 -7.50 -11.73
C ILE A 151 16.48 -8.73 -11.37
N ALA A 152 16.74 -9.60 -12.35
CA ALA A 152 17.60 -10.78 -12.16
C ALA A 152 19.04 -10.39 -11.79
N TRP A 153 19.58 -9.31 -12.36
CA TRP A 153 20.89 -8.75 -11.96
C TRP A 153 20.86 -8.25 -10.52
N GLN A 154 19.83 -7.51 -10.13
CA GLN A 154 19.68 -7.00 -8.77
C GLN A 154 19.58 -8.15 -7.75
N HIS A 155 18.78 -9.18 -8.04
CA HIS A 155 18.65 -10.34 -7.15
C HIS A 155 20.00 -11.02 -6.87
N ARG A 156 20.81 -11.25 -7.91
CA ARG A 156 22.15 -11.85 -7.76
C ARG A 156 23.15 -10.96 -7.02
N ASN A 157 22.93 -9.64 -6.99
CA ASN A 157 23.86 -8.67 -6.42
C ASN A 157 23.25 -7.84 -5.30
N ILE A 158 22.15 -8.30 -4.71
CA ILE A 158 21.33 -7.50 -3.77
C ILE A 158 22.15 -6.86 -2.65
N PHE A 159 23.03 -7.64 -2.01
CA PHE A 159 23.87 -7.15 -0.93
C PHE A 159 24.84 -6.06 -1.40
N LYS A 160 25.53 -6.26 -2.53
CA LYS A 160 26.49 -5.29 -3.08
C LYS A 160 25.81 -3.98 -3.45
N ILE A 161 24.65 -4.07 -4.13
CA ILE A 161 23.88 -2.90 -4.54
C ILE A 161 23.32 -2.19 -3.30
N GLY A 162 22.80 -2.95 -2.33
CA GLY A 162 22.27 -2.40 -1.08
C GLY A 162 23.31 -1.62 -0.30
N VAL A 163 24.51 -2.19 -0.09
CA VAL A 163 25.62 -1.49 0.59
C VAL A 163 26.06 -0.27 -0.21
N ALA A 164 26.24 -0.40 -1.54
CA ALA A 164 26.67 0.71 -2.38
C ALA A 164 25.67 1.87 -2.38
N SER A 165 24.39 1.59 -2.61
CA SER A 165 23.35 2.64 -2.71
C SER A 165 22.83 3.09 -1.36
N GLY A 166 22.71 2.16 -0.38
CA GLY A 166 22.11 2.44 0.91
C GLY A 166 23.05 3.07 1.92
N TRP A 167 24.35 2.73 1.89
CA TRP A 167 25.33 3.16 2.89
C TRP A 167 26.50 3.94 2.30
N LEU A 168 27.15 3.42 1.24
CA LEU A 168 28.34 4.08 0.67
C LEU A 168 28.00 5.35 -0.11
N LEU A 169 26.86 5.39 -0.78
CA LEU A 169 26.43 6.59 -1.50
C LEU A 169 26.23 7.80 -0.58
N PRO A 170 25.43 7.74 0.50
CA PRO A 170 25.28 8.87 1.41
C PRO A 170 26.60 9.23 2.14
N MET A 171 27.44 8.24 2.43
CA MET A 171 28.78 8.46 2.95
C MET A 171 29.66 9.25 1.97
N ALA A 172 29.66 8.86 0.69
CA ALA A 172 30.44 9.55 -0.36
C ALA A 172 29.94 10.97 -0.60
N VAL A 173 28.61 11.18 -0.62
CA VAL A 173 28.02 12.53 -0.69
C VAL A 173 28.50 13.39 0.47
N GLY A 174 28.47 12.86 1.70
CA GLY A 174 29.00 13.57 2.87
C GLY A 174 30.48 13.92 2.72
N TYR A 175 31.29 12.98 2.26
CA TYR A 175 32.73 13.25 2.03
C TYR A 175 32.94 14.40 1.07
N LEU A 176 32.21 14.47 -0.02
CA LEU A 176 32.28 15.55 -1.01
C LEU A 176 31.83 16.92 -0.45
N VAL A 177 30.94 16.93 0.52
CA VAL A 177 30.43 18.16 1.16
C VAL A 177 31.39 18.71 2.19
N GLY A 178 32.02 17.88 3.02
CA GLY A 178 32.83 18.37 4.13
C GLY A 178 33.85 17.37 4.70
N GLY A 179 34.35 16.45 3.88
CA GLY A 179 35.37 15.49 4.28
C GLY A 179 34.88 14.43 5.26
N ILE A 180 35.80 13.92 6.08
CA ILE A 180 35.56 12.77 6.96
C ILE A 180 34.38 12.97 7.95
N PRO A 181 34.22 14.11 8.65
CA PRO A 181 33.08 14.30 9.57
C PRO A 181 31.74 14.15 8.88
N TYR A 182 31.58 14.77 7.70
CA TYR A 182 30.35 14.68 6.91
C TYR A 182 30.17 13.30 6.26
N ALA A 183 31.25 12.59 5.94
CA ALA A 183 31.18 11.22 5.47
C ALA A 183 30.58 10.30 6.55
N LEU A 184 31.05 10.43 7.80
CA LEU A 184 30.52 9.69 8.93
C LEU A 184 29.05 10.06 9.21
N SER A 185 28.72 11.35 9.15
CA SER A 185 27.33 11.81 9.25
C SER A 185 26.45 11.23 8.14
N GLY A 186 26.91 11.25 6.90
CA GLY A 186 26.21 10.66 5.75
C GLY A 186 25.95 9.17 5.94
N PHE A 187 26.96 8.42 6.42
CA PHE A 187 26.82 7.01 6.73
C PHE A 187 25.79 6.75 7.85
N ILE A 188 25.89 7.47 8.96
CA ILE A 188 25.00 7.24 10.12
C ILE A 188 23.57 7.73 9.82
N TRP A 189 23.39 8.96 9.36
CA TRP A 189 22.04 9.53 9.16
C TRP A 189 21.41 9.10 7.85
N GLY A 190 22.08 9.27 6.72
CA GLY A 190 21.58 8.90 5.39
C GLY A 190 21.62 7.39 5.13
N GLY A 191 22.50 6.68 5.79
CA GLY A 191 22.66 5.24 5.68
C GLY A 191 21.89 4.48 6.76
N VAL A 192 22.48 4.37 7.96
CA VAL A 192 22.06 3.44 9.01
C VAL A 192 20.70 3.82 9.61
N LEU A 193 20.56 5.02 10.18
CA LEU A 193 19.30 5.48 10.82
C LEU A 193 18.16 5.55 9.82
N ARG A 194 18.43 6.00 8.59
CA ARG A 194 17.42 5.97 7.53
C ARG A 194 16.97 4.55 7.22
N THR A 195 17.86 3.55 7.21
CA THR A 195 17.49 2.14 7.02
C THR A 195 16.50 1.69 8.11
N VAL A 196 16.78 2.01 9.37
CA VAL A 196 15.86 1.73 10.49
C VAL A 196 14.49 2.38 10.25
N ALA A 197 14.47 3.66 9.88
CA ALA A 197 13.21 4.39 9.64
C ALA A 197 12.39 3.79 8.49
N VAL A 198 13.02 3.42 7.38
CA VAL A 198 12.34 2.77 6.23
C VAL A 198 11.80 1.41 6.61
N HIS A 199 12.53 0.61 7.39
CA HIS A 199 12.06 -0.69 7.88
C HIS A 199 10.80 -0.54 8.72
N HIS A 200 10.84 0.28 9.77
CA HIS A 200 9.68 0.48 10.63
C HIS A 200 8.51 1.14 9.89
N GLY A 201 8.75 2.04 8.94
CA GLY A 201 7.72 2.56 8.04
C GLY A 201 7.02 1.43 7.28
N THR A 202 7.76 0.55 6.62
CA THR A 202 7.20 -0.60 5.90
C THR A 202 6.48 -1.58 6.85
N PHE A 203 7.09 -1.90 8.00
CA PHE A 203 6.48 -2.81 8.98
C PHE A 203 5.15 -2.28 9.54
N CYS A 204 4.98 -0.95 9.62
CA CYS A 204 3.71 -0.33 10.00
C CYS A 204 2.58 -0.64 9.00
N VAL A 205 2.89 -0.89 7.73
CA VAL A 205 1.88 -1.32 6.74
C VAL A 205 1.32 -2.68 7.13
N ASN A 206 2.19 -3.65 7.46
CA ASN A 206 1.80 -5.01 7.79
C ASN A 206 1.11 -5.13 9.17
N SER A 207 1.39 -4.21 10.08
CA SER A 207 0.89 -4.22 11.46
C SER A 207 -0.18 -3.16 11.70
N ILE A 208 0.20 -1.89 11.72
CA ILE A 208 -0.69 -0.80 12.12
C ILE A 208 -1.84 -0.63 11.13
N ALA A 209 -1.59 -0.73 9.81
CA ALA A 209 -2.63 -0.60 8.82
C ALA A 209 -3.56 -1.83 8.70
N HIS A 210 -3.29 -2.89 9.47
CA HIS A 210 -4.22 -4.01 9.68
C HIS A 210 -4.97 -3.96 11.03
N ILE A 211 -4.58 -3.05 11.94
CA ILE A 211 -5.16 -2.94 13.28
C ILE A 211 -5.95 -1.64 13.46
N PHE A 212 -5.41 -0.51 13.00
CA PHE A 212 -5.94 0.83 13.24
C PHE A 212 -6.41 1.51 11.96
N GLY A 213 -7.66 1.99 11.96
CA GLY A 213 -8.25 2.70 10.84
C GLY A 213 -9.65 2.22 10.52
N THR A 214 -10.13 2.53 9.33
CA THR A 214 -11.47 2.22 8.84
C THR A 214 -11.43 1.20 7.71
N GLN A 215 -12.55 0.50 7.49
CA GLN A 215 -12.74 -0.44 6.38
C GLN A 215 -13.89 0.05 5.50
N PRO A 216 -13.65 1.04 4.64
CA PRO A 216 -14.71 1.63 3.84
C PRO A 216 -15.12 0.80 2.62
N TYR A 217 -14.29 -0.14 2.16
CA TYR A 217 -14.51 -0.89 0.91
C TYR A 217 -14.78 -2.37 1.11
N ASP A 218 -14.18 -2.99 2.13
CA ASP A 218 -14.40 -4.40 2.49
C ASP A 218 -13.92 -4.67 3.92
N ASP A 219 -14.56 -5.65 4.59
CA ASP A 219 -14.21 -6.11 5.93
C ASP A 219 -13.94 -7.63 5.99
N THR A 220 -13.71 -8.27 4.83
CA THR A 220 -13.38 -9.70 4.76
C THR A 220 -11.97 -10.01 5.23
N ASN A 221 -11.09 -9.01 5.24
CA ASN A 221 -9.74 -9.07 5.78
C ASN A 221 -9.50 -7.94 6.78
N THR A 222 -8.35 -7.94 7.46
CA THR A 222 -8.05 -6.98 8.53
C THR A 222 -7.53 -5.64 8.04
N SER A 223 -7.22 -5.47 6.74
CA SER A 223 -6.65 -4.22 6.20
C SER A 223 -7.56 -3.00 6.45
N ARG A 224 -6.95 -1.86 6.74
CA ARG A 224 -7.66 -0.63 7.12
C ARG A 224 -7.07 0.60 6.43
N ASP A 225 -7.91 1.60 6.18
CA ASP A 225 -7.47 2.92 5.76
C ASP A 225 -7.18 3.80 6.98
N SER A 226 -5.94 4.28 7.06
CA SER A 226 -5.47 5.18 8.11
C SER A 226 -4.64 6.31 7.50
N TRP A 227 -5.16 7.54 7.51
CA TRP A 227 -4.52 8.71 6.90
C TRP A 227 -3.18 9.07 7.56
N TRP A 228 -3.05 8.89 8.88
CA TRP A 228 -1.81 9.19 9.60
C TRP A 228 -0.72 8.14 9.35
N VAL A 229 -1.09 6.87 9.15
CA VAL A 229 -0.14 5.84 8.74
C VAL A 229 0.39 6.14 7.34
N ALA A 230 -0.43 6.73 6.47
CA ALA A 230 -0.01 7.10 5.12
C ALA A 230 1.18 8.06 5.11
N PHE A 231 1.33 8.94 6.12
CA PHE A 231 2.51 9.81 6.25
C PHE A 231 3.80 9.02 6.49
N LEU A 232 3.74 7.98 7.30
CA LEU A 232 4.89 7.13 7.63
C LEU A 232 5.24 6.14 6.52
N THR A 233 4.29 5.86 5.62
CA THR A 233 4.35 4.73 4.68
C THR A 233 4.22 5.16 3.22
N PHE A 234 4.48 6.44 2.90
CA PHE A 234 4.43 6.98 1.53
C PHE A 234 3.09 6.77 0.81
N GLY A 235 1.99 6.75 1.57
CA GLY A 235 0.63 6.55 1.06
C GLY A 235 0.07 5.14 1.23
N GLU A 236 0.87 4.17 1.69
CA GLU A 236 0.42 2.77 1.87
C GLU A 236 -0.56 2.60 3.04
N GLY A 237 -0.74 3.62 3.89
CA GLY A 237 -1.75 3.63 4.95
C GLY A 237 -3.20 3.62 4.46
N TYR A 238 -3.49 3.87 3.19
CA TYR A 238 -4.81 3.61 2.56
C TYR A 238 -4.89 2.15 2.14
N HIS A 239 -4.84 1.26 3.12
CA HIS A 239 -4.52 -0.14 2.92
C HIS A 239 -5.76 -1.00 2.63
N ASN A 240 -6.93 -0.61 3.13
CA ASN A 240 -8.20 -1.27 2.77
C ASN A 240 -8.56 -1.00 1.30
N PHE A 241 -8.37 0.24 0.82
CA PHE A 241 -8.50 0.53 -0.61
C PHE A 241 -7.56 -0.34 -1.44
N HIS A 242 -6.29 -0.41 -1.01
CA HIS A 242 -5.27 -1.16 -1.73
C HIS A 242 -5.60 -2.66 -1.83
N HIS A 243 -6.02 -3.31 -0.75
CA HIS A 243 -6.34 -4.74 -0.76
C HIS A 243 -7.50 -5.09 -1.70
N ILE A 244 -8.46 -4.19 -1.89
CA ILE A 244 -9.61 -4.40 -2.78
C ILE A 244 -9.29 -4.03 -4.23
N PHE A 245 -8.54 -2.94 -4.42
CA PHE A 245 -8.23 -2.39 -5.74
C PHE A 245 -6.72 -2.41 -6.01
N GLN A 246 -6.07 -3.53 -5.72
CA GLN A 246 -4.62 -3.71 -5.74
C GLN A 246 -3.93 -3.34 -7.06
N ALA A 247 -4.65 -3.37 -8.18
CA ALA A 247 -4.11 -2.96 -9.48
C ALA A 247 -4.18 -1.45 -9.73
N ASP A 248 -4.83 -0.66 -8.86
CA ASP A 248 -4.83 0.81 -8.98
C ASP A 248 -3.45 1.37 -8.62
N TYR A 249 -2.92 2.29 -9.45
CA TYR A 249 -1.61 2.89 -9.16
C TYR A 249 -1.62 3.84 -7.95
N ARG A 250 -2.82 4.18 -7.44
CA ARG A 250 -3.04 5.05 -6.28
C ARG A 250 -3.49 4.22 -5.09
N ASN A 251 -3.06 4.58 -3.89
CA ASN A 251 -3.72 4.15 -2.68
C ASN A 251 -4.58 5.29 -2.12
N GLY A 252 -4.04 6.50 -2.09
CA GLY A 252 -4.80 7.69 -1.78
C GLY A 252 -5.56 8.23 -3.00
N ILE A 253 -6.85 7.90 -3.15
CA ILE A 253 -7.65 8.21 -4.35
C ILE A 253 -8.04 9.68 -4.48
N LYS A 254 -8.22 10.41 -3.36
CA LYS A 254 -8.59 11.83 -3.38
C LYS A 254 -7.35 12.70 -3.64
N TRP A 255 -7.55 13.88 -4.21
CA TRP A 255 -6.45 14.79 -4.53
C TRP A 255 -5.63 15.20 -3.30
N TYR A 256 -6.29 15.37 -2.16
CA TYR A 256 -5.67 15.76 -0.87
C TYR A 256 -5.15 14.58 -0.04
N HIS A 257 -5.36 13.34 -0.46
CA HIS A 257 -4.79 12.19 0.21
C HIS A 257 -3.27 12.20 0.05
N PHE A 258 -2.56 12.15 1.18
CA PHE A 258 -1.10 12.08 1.19
C PHE A 258 -0.64 10.73 0.63
N ASP A 259 -0.20 10.75 -0.62
CA ASP A 259 0.31 9.58 -1.34
C ASP A 259 1.46 10.02 -2.26
N PRO A 260 2.66 10.26 -1.68
CA PRO A 260 3.82 10.71 -2.47
C PRO A 260 4.26 9.68 -3.52
N THR A 261 3.96 8.40 -3.32
CA THR A 261 4.16 7.34 -4.33
C THR A 261 3.31 7.61 -5.58
N LYS A 262 2.04 7.94 -5.42
CA LYS A 262 1.15 8.38 -6.52
C LYS A 262 1.75 9.58 -7.26
N TRP A 263 2.24 10.57 -6.51
CA TRP A 263 2.81 11.78 -7.11
C TRP A 263 4.07 11.47 -7.90
N LEU A 264 4.97 10.62 -7.38
CA LEU A 264 6.16 10.18 -8.11
C LEU A 264 5.80 9.45 -9.41
N ILE A 265 4.82 8.53 -9.37
CA ILE A 265 4.35 7.81 -10.56
C ILE A 265 3.76 8.77 -11.59
N GLN A 266 3.03 9.81 -11.15
CA GLN A 266 2.50 10.86 -12.03
C GLN A 266 3.63 11.68 -12.66
N ILE A 267 4.66 12.07 -11.89
CA ILE A 267 5.86 12.74 -12.43
C ILE A 267 6.55 11.85 -13.45
N PHE A 268 6.75 10.57 -13.15
CA PHE A 268 7.32 9.62 -14.10
C PHE A 268 6.45 9.49 -15.37
N SER A 269 5.14 9.56 -15.24
CA SER A 269 4.24 9.55 -16.40
C SER A 269 4.39 10.81 -17.26
N MET A 270 4.49 11.99 -16.65
CA MET A 270 4.76 13.24 -17.37
C MET A 270 6.10 13.20 -18.12
N LEU A 271 7.10 12.57 -17.53
CA LEU A 271 8.43 12.35 -18.13
C LEU A 271 8.49 11.15 -19.09
N ARG A 272 7.36 10.49 -19.36
CA ARG A 272 7.27 9.26 -20.18
C ARG A 272 8.09 8.07 -19.62
N LEU A 273 8.43 8.11 -18.35
CA LEU A 273 9.10 7.03 -17.63
C LEU A 273 8.10 6.01 -17.04
N ALA A 274 6.80 6.36 -16.96
CA ALA A 274 5.71 5.47 -16.59
C ALA A 274 4.56 5.60 -17.60
N THR A 275 3.94 4.48 -17.96
CA THR A 275 2.83 4.42 -18.92
C THR A 275 1.76 3.45 -18.44
N LYS A 276 0.60 3.43 -19.09
CA LYS A 276 -0.52 2.52 -18.80
C LYS A 276 -0.91 2.48 -17.32
N LEU A 277 -1.00 3.65 -16.71
CA LEU A 277 -1.40 3.79 -15.31
C LEU A 277 -2.81 3.23 -15.13
N LYS A 278 -2.95 2.11 -14.43
CA LYS A 278 -4.24 1.48 -14.15
C LYS A 278 -4.95 2.26 -13.07
N LYS A 279 -6.22 2.53 -13.29
CA LYS A 279 -7.07 3.29 -12.39
C LYS A 279 -8.43 2.61 -12.29
N THR A 280 -8.83 2.28 -11.09
CA THR A 280 -10.15 1.73 -10.82
C THR A 280 -11.24 2.74 -11.19
N PRO A 281 -12.25 2.35 -11.96
CA PRO A 281 -13.37 3.22 -12.29
C PRO A 281 -14.07 3.71 -11.01
N GLN A 282 -14.47 5.00 -10.99
CA GLN A 282 -15.08 5.58 -9.80
C GLN A 282 -16.34 4.84 -9.35
N HIS A 283 -17.18 4.41 -10.30
CA HIS A 283 -18.40 3.66 -9.97
C HIS A 283 -18.12 2.35 -9.21
N SER A 284 -17.00 1.67 -9.50
CA SER A 284 -16.62 0.44 -8.76
C SER A 284 -16.23 0.74 -7.31
N ILE A 285 -15.58 1.89 -7.08
CA ILE A 285 -15.24 2.37 -5.76
C ILE A 285 -16.50 2.75 -4.98
N ASP A 286 -17.42 3.47 -5.61
CA ASP A 286 -18.66 3.93 -4.99
C ASP A 286 -19.57 2.76 -4.61
N ILE A 287 -19.64 1.73 -5.48
CA ILE A 287 -20.36 0.49 -5.20
C ILE A 287 -19.76 -0.23 -3.98
N ALA A 288 -18.44 -0.36 -3.88
CA ALA A 288 -17.81 -1.01 -2.74
C ALA A 288 -18.11 -0.27 -1.42
N ILE A 289 -18.07 1.07 -1.44
CA ILE A 289 -18.46 1.89 -0.29
C ILE A 289 -19.94 1.67 0.08
N LEU A 290 -20.81 1.61 -0.92
CA LEU A 290 -22.22 1.39 -0.71
C LEU A 290 -22.50 0.01 -0.12
N ASP A 291 -21.87 -1.04 -0.64
CA ASP A 291 -21.99 -2.41 -0.13
C ASP A 291 -21.57 -2.50 1.36
N MET A 292 -20.49 -1.82 1.74
CA MET A 292 -20.04 -1.74 3.13
C MET A 292 -21.04 -0.99 4.04
N LYS A 293 -21.61 0.11 3.56
CA LYS A 293 -22.66 0.84 4.30
C LYS A 293 -23.90 -0.03 4.51
N ILE A 294 -24.36 -0.73 3.48
CA ILE A 294 -25.49 -1.66 3.56
C ILE A 294 -25.19 -2.76 4.59
N LYS A 295 -24.03 -3.40 4.49
CA LYS A 295 -23.60 -4.45 5.42
C LYS A 295 -23.60 -3.96 6.88
N LYS A 296 -23.11 -2.75 7.12
CA LYS A 296 -23.12 -2.13 8.46
C LYS A 296 -24.52 -1.89 8.97
N ASN A 297 -25.40 -1.35 8.13
CA ASN A 297 -26.79 -1.07 8.51
C ASN A 297 -27.58 -2.37 8.72
N THR A 298 -27.35 -3.41 7.92
CA THR A 298 -27.94 -4.74 8.14
C THR A 298 -27.57 -5.31 9.52
N ARG A 299 -26.30 -5.22 9.92
CA ARG A 299 -25.86 -5.64 11.26
C ARG A 299 -26.52 -4.85 12.39
N ILE A 300 -26.78 -3.54 12.19
CA ILE A 300 -27.49 -2.71 13.17
C ILE A 300 -28.93 -3.18 13.31
N LEU A 301 -29.62 -3.49 12.20
CA LEU A 301 -30.99 -4.01 12.22
C LEU A 301 -31.07 -5.37 12.93
N GLU A 302 -30.16 -6.29 12.61
CA GLU A 302 -30.11 -7.62 13.24
C GLU A 302 -29.90 -7.51 14.76
N ASN A 303 -29.04 -6.60 15.23
CA ASN A 303 -28.80 -6.41 16.65
C ASN A 303 -29.94 -5.72 17.39
N ASN A 304 -30.80 -4.95 16.71
CA ASN A 304 -31.87 -4.17 17.34
C ASN A 304 -33.23 -4.88 17.30
N SER A 305 -33.31 -6.14 16.80
CA SER A 305 -34.56 -6.91 16.68
C SER A 305 -35.71 -6.18 15.98
N VAL A 306 -35.39 -5.23 15.11
CA VAL A 306 -36.36 -4.53 14.25
C VAL A 306 -36.78 -5.48 13.14
N ASP A 307 -38.01 -5.34 12.65
CA ASP A 307 -38.45 -6.07 11.44
C ASP A 307 -37.55 -5.67 10.25
N SER A 308 -36.44 -6.42 10.14
CA SER A 308 -35.28 -6.07 9.30
C SER A 308 -35.49 -6.47 7.84
N ILE A 309 -36.42 -7.39 7.56
CA ILE A 309 -36.55 -8.02 6.25
C ILE A 309 -36.86 -6.97 5.17
N SER A 310 -37.89 -6.15 5.42
CA SER A 310 -38.31 -5.10 4.46
C SER A 310 -37.21 -4.08 4.19
N TYR A 311 -36.48 -3.63 5.23
CA TYR A 311 -35.35 -2.68 5.06
C TYR A 311 -34.21 -3.31 4.29
N VAL A 312 -33.86 -4.56 4.59
CA VAL A 312 -32.75 -5.25 3.92
C VAL A 312 -33.06 -5.50 2.44
N GLU A 313 -34.29 -5.94 2.14
CA GLU A 313 -34.74 -6.12 0.75
C GLU A 313 -34.72 -4.81 -0.02
N LYS A 314 -35.24 -3.75 0.56
CA LYS A 314 -35.22 -2.41 -0.06
C LYS A 314 -33.83 -1.88 -0.29
N MET A 315 -32.92 -2.01 0.69
CA MET A 315 -31.52 -1.65 0.53
C MET A 315 -30.83 -2.41 -0.61
N LYS A 316 -31.08 -3.72 -0.71
CA LYS A 316 -30.53 -4.58 -1.77
C LYS A 316 -31.08 -4.20 -3.14
N SER A 317 -32.39 -3.99 -3.27
CA SER A 317 -33.00 -3.56 -4.54
C SER A 317 -32.44 -2.22 -5.00
N THR A 318 -32.46 -1.19 -4.15
CA THR A 318 -31.92 0.14 -4.49
C THR A 318 -30.43 0.09 -4.84
N ARG A 319 -29.64 -0.76 -4.16
CA ARG A 319 -28.24 -1.00 -4.50
C ARG A 319 -28.07 -1.59 -5.91
N ASP A 320 -28.88 -2.60 -6.26
CA ASP A 320 -28.77 -3.26 -7.56
C ASP A 320 -29.17 -2.32 -8.70
N ASP A 321 -30.17 -1.47 -8.48
CA ASP A 321 -30.57 -0.41 -9.40
C ASP A 321 -29.45 0.64 -9.57
N LEU A 322 -28.86 1.11 -8.48
CA LEU A 322 -27.70 2.02 -8.48
C LEU A 322 -26.51 1.43 -9.24
N ARG A 323 -26.18 0.16 -8.97
CA ARG A 323 -25.09 -0.55 -9.65
C ARG A 323 -25.33 -0.61 -11.16
N SER A 324 -26.54 -0.95 -11.57
CA SER A 324 -26.94 -1.00 -12.98
C SER A 324 -26.85 0.37 -13.66
N ALA A 325 -27.37 1.41 -12.98
CA ALA A 325 -27.32 2.79 -13.49
C ALA A 325 -25.88 3.31 -13.61
N MET A 326 -25.03 3.08 -12.61
CA MET A 326 -23.63 3.48 -12.60
C MET A 326 -22.82 2.77 -13.70
N PHE A 327 -23.03 1.48 -13.90
CA PHE A 327 -22.37 0.73 -14.98
C PHE A 327 -22.81 1.24 -16.36
N SER A 328 -24.13 1.46 -16.55
CA SER A 328 -24.69 1.99 -17.79
C SER A 328 -24.20 3.39 -18.09
N LEU A 329 -24.06 4.25 -17.07
CA LEU A 329 -23.50 5.59 -17.19
C LEU A 329 -22.03 5.53 -17.63
N HIS A 330 -21.24 4.64 -17.04
CA HIS A 330 -19.84 4.46 -17.43
C HIS A 330 -19.73 4.04 -18.90
N LYS A 331 -20.53 3.06 -19.33
CA LYS A 331 -20.57 2.60 -20.71
C LYS A 331 -20.97 3.73 -21.67
N ALA A 332 -22.06 4.42 -21.43
CA ALA A 332 -22.53 5.52 -22.25
C ALA A 332 -21.50 6.67 -22.34
N THR A 333 -20.84 6.99 -21.24
CA THR A 333 -19.80 8.03 -21.21
C THR A 333 -18.57 7.63 -22.03
N ASN A 334 -18.19 6.37 -22.06
CA ASN A 334 -17.06 5.87 -22.86
C ASN A 334 -17.43 5.84 -24.37
N GLU A 335 -18.64 5.42 -24.73
CA GLU A 335 -19.16 5.48 -26.09
C GLU A 335 -19.15 6.91 -26.65
N MET A 336 -19.56 7.89 -25.83
CA MET A 336 -19.53 9.30 -26.19
C MET A 336 -18.11 9.82 -26.43
N LYS A 337 -17.14 9.42 -25.60
CA LYS A 337 -15.72 9.83 -25.75
C LYS A 337 -15.07 9.24 -27.00
N GLN A 338 -15.50 8.06 -27.43
CA GLN A 338 -14.93 7.37 -28.61
C GLN A 338 -15.52 7.89 -29.92
N GLY A 339 -16.52 8.79 -29.88
CA GLY A 339 -17.16 9.34 -31.07
C GLY A 339 -17.89 8.29 -31.93
N SER A 340 -18.19 7.13 -31.35
CA SER A 340 -18.70 5.95 -32.09
C SER A 340 -20.23 5.98 -32.30
N SER A 341 -20.91 7.02 -31.85
CA SER A 341 -22.37 7.10 -31.98
C SER A 341 -22.80 8.15 -33.03
N SER A 342 -23.55 7.70 -34.02
CA SER A 342 -24.23 8.55 -34.97
C SER A 342 -25.38 9.39 -34.34
N ASN A 343 -25.70 9.17 -33.07
CA ASN A 343 -26.81 9.77 -32.34
C ASN A 343 -26.34 10.39 -30.99
N SER A 344 -25.51 11.44 -31.12
CA SER A 344 -24.94 12.17 -29.97
C SER A 344 -25.99 12.72 -29.01
N ASP A 345 -27.17 13.17 -29.52
CA ASP A 345 -28.21 13.78 -28.70
C ASP A 345 -28.95 12.75 -27.84
N GLU A 346 -29.24 11.57 -28.40
CA GLU A 346 -29.87 10.47 -27.67
C GLU A 346 -28.93 9.94 -26.55
N LEU A 347 -27.64 9.83 -26.86
CA LEU A 347 -26.64 9.40 -25.89
C LEU A 347 -26.47 10.42 -24.76
N SER A 348 -26.52 11.70 -25.07
CA SER A 348 -26.50 12.81 -24.10
C SER A 348 -27.71 12.77 -23.17
N ALA A 349 -28.93 12.59 -23.74
CA ALA A 349 -30.17 12.47 -22.98
C ALA A 349 -30.11 11.23 -22.03
N LYS A 350 -29.63 10.11 -22.55
CA LYS A 350 -29.44 8.89 -21.75
C LYS A 350 -28.47 9.10 -20.58
N ILE A 351 -27.35 9.79 -20.79
CA ILE A 351 -26.38 10.13 -19.74
C ILE A 351 -27.02 10.99 -18.66
N ILE A 352 -27.83 12.00 -19.05
CA ILE A 352 -28.54 12.86 -18.10
C ILE A 352 -29.51 12.04 -17.26
N GLN A 353 -30.33 11.19 -17.90
CA GLN A 353 -31.28 10.32 -17.20
C GLN A 353 -30.59 9.36 -16.22
N LEU A 354 -29.49 8.73 -16.62
CA LEU A 354 -28.73 7.83 -15.74
C LEU A 354 -28.13 8.55 -14.54
N LYS A 355 -27.64 9.79 -14.72
CA LYS A 355 -27.17 10.61 -13.60
C LYS A 355 -28.29 10.92 -12.62
N GLN A 356 -29.50 11.26 -13.13
CA GLN A 356 -30.65 11.51 -12.27
C GLN A 356 -31.04 10.25 -11.49
N ASN A 357 -31.14 9.09 -12.14
CA ASN A 357 -31.47 7.83 -11.49
C ASN A 357 -30.47 7.49 -10.36
N ILE A 358 -29.18 7.80 -10.54
CA ILE A 358 -28.15 7.62 -9.51
C ILE A 358 -28.41 8.54 -8.31
N VAL A 359 -28.69 9.82 -8.54
CA VAL A 359 -28.99 10.79 -7.47
C VAL A 359 -30.24 10.38 -6.69
N ASP A 360 -31.29 9.95 -7.39
CA ASP A 360 -32.55 9.51 -6.77
C ASP A 360 -32.32 8.26 -5.91
N GLY A 361 -31.62 7.26 -6.43
CA GLY A 361 -31.28 6.04 -5.71
C GLY A 361 -30.35 6.28 -4.49
N GLU A 362 -29.34 7.16 -4.62
CA GLU A 362 -28.53 7.58 -3.49
C GLU A 362 -29.37 8.25 -2.40
N THR A 363 -30.28 9.14 -2.81
CA THR A 363 -31.19 9.84 -1.88
C THR A 363 -32.07 8.85 -1.13
N GLU A 364 -32.65 7.88 -1.84
CA GLU A 364 -33.48 6.84 -1.24
C GLU A 364 -32.70 5.99 -0.25
N ILE A 365 -31.52 5.51 -0.61
CA ILE A 365 -30.75 4.62 0.28
C ILE A 365 -30.22 5.36 1.51
N TYR A 366 -29.89 6.65 1.39
CA TYR A 366 -29.52 7.48 2.54
C TYR A 366 -30.71 7.77 3.47
N ALA A 367 -31.92 7.92 2.93
CA ALA A 367 -33.12 8.02 3.74
C ALA A 367 -33.35 6.74 4.56
N ILE A 368 -33.18 5.57 3.94
CA ILE A 368 -33.26 4.27 4.63
C ILE A 368 -32.21 4.19 5.75
N PHE A 369 -30.97 4.56 5.50
CA PHE A 369 -29.90 4.56 6.53
C PHE A 369 -30.22 5.48 7.70
N LYS A 370 -30.84 6.64 7.44
CA LYS A 370 -31.28 7.59 8.47
C LYS A 370 -32.41 7.00 9.32
N ASP A 371 -33.37 6.36 8.69
CA ASP A 371 -34.50 5.71 9.40
C ASP A 371 -33.97 4.58 10.32
N ILE A 372 -33.06 3.75 9.82
CA ILE A 372 -32.41 2.69 10.60
C ILE A 372 -31.65 3.29 11.80
N SER A 373 -30.92 4.41 11.60
CA SER A 373 -30.16 5.04 12.67
C SER A 373 -31.03 5.68 13.76
N ASN A 374 -32.25 6.03 13.41
CA ASN A 374 -33.24 6.65 14.31
C ASN A 374 -34.17 5.61 14.96
N ALA A 375 -34.20 4.38 14.46
CA ALA A 375 -34.99 3.29 15.05
C ALA A 375 -34.43 2.97 16.44
N LYS A 376 -35.21 3.28 17.50
CA LYS A 376 -34.88 2.92 18.88
C LYS A 376 -34.84 1.38 18.97
N PRO A 377 -33.91 0.79 19.75
CA PRO A 377 -34.04 -0.62 20.11
C PRO A 377 -35.38 -0.83 20.72
N ASN A 378 -36.09 -1.89 20.33
CA ASN A 378 -37.31 -2.29 21.01
C ASN A 378 -36.93 -2.53 22.47
N SER A 379 -37.47 -1.70 23.37
CA SER A 379 -37.36 -1.91 24.80
C SER A 379 -38.02 -3.25 25.11
N ALA A 380 -37.18 -4.27 25.38
CA ALA A 380 -37.64 -5.52 25.93
C ALA A 380 -38.12 -5.34 27.37
#